data_5d038e3b4076090623d0d706fc096ded
#
_entry.id   5d038e3b4076090623d0d706fc096ded
#
_cell.length_a   1.000
_cell.length_b   1.000
_cell.length_c   1.000
_cell.angle_alpha   90.00
_cell.angle_beta   90.00
_cell.angle_gamma   90.00
#
_symmetry.space_group_name_H-M   'P 1'
#
loop_
_entity.id
_entity.type
_entity.pdbx_description
1 polymer ?
#
loop_
_entity_poly.entity_id
_entity_poly.type
_entity_poly.pdbx_seq_one_letter_code
_entity_poly.pdbx_strand_id
1 'polypeptide(L)'
;MNYKRYNFICVNYNGAEFCRSLCLSLELLAIPSNSKVRLIIVDNNSSENDKELLNEINSEKIDVRLIMLEENIGYFPGMNHGIEYARESECDIVIIGNNDLKYRDDFISCLDSLEIANDTMVICPDVVTIDGVHQNPLSTKKMSILGLLKEDIYYSNYYISRLMRVTARMIRSMMFWKNCNNKDINYIGYAMNIERGIGACYYLTNNFFRHFNKLDDRVFMWGEEALLSNQISSVHGLIRYEPSLVVEHFESGTVKKMLTRERYEIIRKSYKVYRGYL
;
A
#
# COMPACT_ATOMS: atom_id res chain seq x y z
N MET A 1 3.28 -32.69 3.82
CA MET A 1 2.76 -31.82 2.75
C MET A 1 3.07 -30.40 3.16
N ASN A 2 3.85 -29.67 2.37
CA ASN A 2 4.10 -28.24 2.66
C ASN A 2 2.82 -27.47 2.36
N TYR A 3 2.16 -26.97 3.39
CA TYR A 3 1.01 -26.08 3.25
C TYR A 3 1.49 -24.72 2.76
N LYS A 4 0.88 -24.21 1.70
CA LYS A 4 1.05 -22.83 1.23
C LYS A 4 0.30 -21.89 2.18
N ARG A 5 0.93 -20.84 2.66
CA ARG A 5 0.31 -19.88 3.58
C ARG A 5 0.30 -18.50 2.95
N TYR A 6 -0.88 -17.91 2.85
CA TYR A 6 -1.06 -16.52 2.37
C TYR A 6 -1.17 -15.61 3.58
N ASN A 7 -0.13 -14.84 3.85
CA ASN A 7 -0.08 -13.88 4.94
C ASN A 7 -0.49 -12.50 4.42
N PHE A 8 -1.64 -12.01 4.83
CA PHE A 8 -2.11 -10.66 4.61
C PHE A 8 -1.74 -9.82 5.82
N ILE A 9 -0.97 -8.76 5.60
CA ILE A 9 -0.42 -7.93 6.68
C ILE A 9 -0.96 -6.52 6.51
N CYS A 10 -1.50 -5.95 7.58
CA CYS A 10 -1.90 -4.55 7.62
C CYS A 10 -1.42 -3.87 8.89
N VAL A 11 -1.22 -2.55 8.80
CA VAL A 11 -0.96 -1.69 9.96
C VAL A 11 -2.25 -0.99 10.35
N ASN A 12 -2.58 -1.04 11.63
CA ASN A 12 -3.70 -0.34 12.22
C ASN A 12 -3.23 0.87 13.03
N TYR A 13 -3.99 1.96 12.96
CA TYR A 13 -3.93 3.09 13.88
C TYR A 13 -5.30 3.73 14.02
N ASN A 14 -6.02 3.40 15.10
CA ASN A 14 -7.39 3.86 15.38
C ASN A 14 -8.39 3.52 14.24
N GLY A 15 -8.34 2.31 13.72
CA GLY A 15 -9.15 1.84 12.60
C GLY A 15 -9.59 0.38 12.72
N ALA A 16 -9.85 -0.15 13.93
CA ALA A 16 -10.21 -1.55 14.19
C ALA A 16 -11.39 -2.04 13.34
N GLU A 17 -12.40 -1.19 13.09
CA GLU A 17 -13.55 -1.56 12.26
C GLU A 17 -13.16 -1.86 10.80
N PHE A 18 -12.11 -1.19 10.27
CA PHE A 18 -11.57 -1.53 8.96
C PHE A 18 -10.85 -2.87 8.98
N CYS A 19 -10.08 -3.14 10.06
CA CYS A 19 -9.44 -4.46 10.24
C CYS A 19 -10.50 -5.58 10.34
N ARG A 20 -11.62 -5.33 11.01
CA ARG A 20 -12.76 -6.26 11.06
C ARG A 20 -13.33 -6.50 9.66
N SER A 21 -13.56 -5.44 8.89
CA SER A 21 -14.06 -5.53 7.51
C SER A 21 -13.09 -6.27 6.60
N LEU A 22 -11.77 -6.03 6.75
CA LEU A 22 -10.72 -6.76 6.04
C LEU A 22 -10.75 -8.24 6.38
N CYS A 23 -10.84 -8.61 7.68
CA CYS A 23 -10.97 -9.99 8.13
C CYS A 23 -12.15 -10.68 7.43
N LEU A 24 -13.35 -10.08 7.46
CA LEU A 24 -14.52 -10.61 6.80
C LEU A 24 -14.34 -10.78 5.28
N SER A 25 -13.64 -9.85 4.63
CA SER A 25 -13.33 -9.97 3.20
C SER A 25 -12.41 -11.15 2.90
N LEU A 26 -11.44 -11.42 3.76
CA LEU A 26 -10.51 -12.55 3.60
C LEU A 26 -11.19 -13.91 3.85
N GLU A 27 -12.25 -13.97 4.66
CA GLU A 27 -13.07 -15.16 4.86
C GLU A 27 -13.85 -15.58 3.60
N LEU A 28 -14.09 -14.65 2.68
CA LEU A 28 -14.81 -14.90 1.41
C LEU A 28 -13.89 -15.44 0.32
N LEU A 29 -12.57 -15.40 0.51
CA LEU A 29 -11.62 -15.89 -0.48
C LEU A 29 -11.83 -17.38 -0.77
N ALA A 30 -11.70 -17.77 -2.04
CA ALA A 30 -11.62 -19.16 -2.45
C ALA A 30 -10.25 -19.75 -2.09
N ILE A 31 -10.15 -20.34 -0.90
CA ILE A 31 -8.90 -20.90 -0.35
C ILE A 31 -8.71 -22.33 -0.83
N PRO A 32 -7.59 -22.66 -1.53
CA PRO A 32 -7.29 -24.04 -1.90
C PRO A 32 -7.16 -24.97 -0.67
N SER A 33 -7.61 -26.22 -0.78
CA SER A 33 -7.67 -27.18 0.33
C SER A 33 -6.31 -27.48 1.02
N ASN A 34 -5.20 -27.27 0.29
CA ASN A 34 -3.83 -27.44 0.78
C ASN A 34 -3.18 -26.11 1.22
N SER A 35 -3.98 -25.08 1.46
CA SER A 35 -3.49 -23.75 1.79
C SER A 35 -4.17 -23.19 3.03
N LYS A 36 -3.55 -22.18 3.63
CA LYS A 36 -4.10 -21.42 4.76
C LYS A 36 -3.98 -19.94 4.50
N VAL A 37 -4.94 -19.16 4.99
CA VAL A 37 -4.90 -17.70 5.01
C VAL A 37 -4.64 -17.25 6.44
N ARG A 38 -3.75 -16.28 6.59
CA ARG A 38 -3.47 -15.60 7.85
C ARG A 38 -3.61 -14.10 7.66
N LEU A 39 -4.32 -13.45 8.56
CA LEU A 39 -4.36 -12.00 8.70
C LEU A 39 -3.47 -11.60 9.88
N ILE A 40 -2.46 -10.77 9.62
CA ILE A 40 -1.57 -10.19 10.63
C ILE A 40 -1.90 -8.70 10.73
N ILE A 41 -2.42 -8.28 11.87
CA ILE A 41 -2.73 -6.89 12.17
C ILE A 41 -1.64 -6.37 13.08
N VAL A 42 -0.91 -5.36 12.64
CA VAL A 42 0.09 -4.66 13.45
C VAL A 42 -0.54 -3.37 13.98
N ASP A 43 -0.84 -3.32 15.26
CA ASP A 43 -1.39 -2.12 15.89
C ASP A 43 -0.28 -1.15 16.26
N ASN A 44 -0.32 0.03 15.66
CA ASN A 44 0.66 1.10 15.82
C ASN A 44 0.35 1.99 17.04
N ASN A 45 0.06 1.35 18.20
CA ASN A 45 -0.31 2.02 19.45
C ASN A 45 -1.59 2.87 19.32
N SER A 46 -2.68 2.23 18.98
CA SER A 46 -4.01 2.83 18.96
C SER A 46 -4.51 3.16 20.37
N SER A 47 -5.65 3.85 20.45
CA SER A 47 -6.36 4.09 21.71
C SER A 47 -6.83 2.78 22.34
N GLU A 48 -7.01 2.75 23.66
CA GLU A 48 -7.45 1.54 24.37
C GLU A 48 -8.78 1.01 23.83
N ASN A 49 -9.75 1.90 23.53
CA ASN A 49 -11.01 1.49 22.93
C ASN A 49 -10.82 0.79 21.56
N ASP A 50 -9.89 1.25 20.74
CA ASP A 50 -9.59 0.61 19.44
C ASP A 50 -8.88 -0.73 19.63
N LYS A 51 -7.98 -0.83 20.61
CA LYS A 51 -7.32 -2.09 20.98
C LYS A 51 -8.30 -3.14 21.50
N GLU A 52 -9.31 -2.73 22.28
CA GLU A 52 -10.39 -3.62 22.72
C GLU A 52 -11.15 -4.19 21.51
N LEU A 53 -11.53 -3.35 20.54
CA LEU A 53 -12.17 -3.79 19.30
C LEU A 53 -11.28 -4.72 18.46
N LEU A 54 -9.97 -4.46 18.40
CA LEU A 54 -9.03 -5.36 17.71
C LEU A 54 -8.97 -6.74 18.35
N ASN A 55 -8.98 -6.82 19.68
CA ASN A 55 -8.94 -8.09 20.41
C ASN A 55 -10.20 -8.96 20.18
N GLU A 56 -11.30 -8.38 19.74
CA GLU A 56 -12.53 -9.08 19.38
C GLU A 56 -12.48 -9.69 17.96
N ILE A 57 -11.51 -9.29 17.13
CA ILE A 57 -11.40 -9.79 15.76
C ILE A 57 -10.87 -11.21 15.80
N ASN A 58 -11.71 -12.16 15.45
CA ASN A 58 -11.37 -13.57 15.32
C ASN A 58 -12.09 -14.19 14.13
N SER A 59 -11.66 -15.38 13.70
CA SER A 59 -12.26 -16.11 12.59
C SER A 59 -12.08 -17.61 12.76
N GLU A 60 -13.08 -18.39 12.36
CA GLU A 60 -12.97 -19.84 12.27
C GLU A 60 -12.34 -20.31 10.95
N LYS A 61 -12.28 -19.44 9.93
CA LYS A 61 -11.81 -19.78 8.58
C LYS A 61 -10.35 -19.40 8.33
N ILE A 62 -9.89 -18.32 8.95
CA ILE A 62 -8.54 -17.80 8.75
C ILE A 62 -7.83 -17.61 10.09
N ASP A 63 -6.50 -17.67 10.08
CA ASP A 63 -5.68 -17.44 11.27
C ASP A 63 -5.48 -15.93 11.48
N VAL A 64 -6.05 -15.36 12.55
CA VAL A 64 -5.89 -13.93 12.88
C VAL A 64 -4.81 -13.76 13.92
N ARG A 65 -3.86 -12.87 13.66
CA ARG A 65 -2.75 -12.54 14.56
C ARG A 65 -2.67 -11.05 14.79
N LEU A 66 -2.50 -10.66 16.03
CA LEU A 66 -2.40 -9.28 16.46
C LEU A 66 -1.02 -9.03 17.07
N ILE A 67 -0.35 -8.00 16.59
CA ILE A 67 0.94 -7.51 17.11
C ILE A 67 0.69 -6.09 17.63
N MET A 68 0.85 -5.90 18.95
CA MET A 68 0.67 -4.60 19.59
C MET A 68 2.02 -3.91 19.74
N LEU A 69 2.18 -2.72 19.18
CA LEU A 69 3.37 -1.90 19.38
C LEU A 69 3.16 -0.89 20.52
N GLU A 70 4.23 -0.50 21.18
CA GLU A 70 4.20 0.47 22.30
C GLU A 70 4.13 1.92 21.82
N GLU A 71 4.48 2.18 20.55
CA GLU A 71 4.44 3.51 19.93
C GLU A 71 4.05 3.45 18.46
N ASN A 72 3.57 4.57 17.91
CA ASN A 72 3.31 4.70 16.48
C ASN A 72 4.62 4.99 15.74
N ILE A 73 5.18 3.96 15.14
CA ILE A 73 6.46 4.01 14.42
C ILE A 73 6.33 4.32 12.93
N GLY A 74 5.09 4.41 12.39
CA GLY A 74 4.83 4.68 10.98
C GLY A 74 4.41 3.45 10.18
N TYR A 75 4.28 3.62 8.86
CA TYR A 75 3.63 2.62 8.01
C TYR A 75 4.56 1.43 7.67
N PHE A 76 5.65 1.65 6.91
CA PHE A 76 6.59 0.56 6.59
C PHE A 76 7.33 0.02 7.82
N PRO A 77 7.73 0.83 8.81
CA PRO A 77 8.25 0.29 10.07
C PRO A 77 7.27 -0.70 10.72
N GLY A 78 5.99 -0.33 10.82
CA GLY A 78 4.94 -1.23 11.34
C GLY A 78 4.76 -2.49 10.47
N MET A 79 4.72 -2.34 9.13
CA MET A 79 4.65 -3.49 8.21
C MET A 79 5.80 -4.48 8.41
N ASN A 80 7.01 -4.00 8.71
CA ASN A 80 8.18 -4.84 8.90
C ASN A 80 8.03 -5.80 10.10
N HIS A 81 7.35 -5.40 11.17
CA HIS A 81 7.01 -6.32 12.27
C HIS A 81 6.09 -7.46 11.82
N GLY A 82 5.09 -7.13 10.97
CA GLY A 82 4.22 -8.14 10.39
C GLY A 82 4.96 -9.06 9.41
N ILE A 83 5.87 -8.54 8.59
CA ILE A 83 6.69 -9.30 7.65
C ILE A 83 7.63 -10.26 8.39
N GLU A 84 8.28 -9.82 9.46
CA GLU A 84 9.15 -10.65 10.29
C GLU A 84 8.35 -11.83 10.88
N TYR A 85 7.15 -11.55 11.41
CA TYR A 85 6.26 -12.59 11.94
C TYR A 85 5.77 -13.56 10.86
N ALA A 86 5.48 -13.06 9.65
CA ALA A 86 4.92 -13.86 8.55
C ALA A 86 5.90 -14.89 7.98
N ARG A 87 7.20 -14.63 8.04
CA ARG A 87 8.24 -15.41 7.34
C ARG A 87 8.78 -16.55 8.16
N GLU A 88 7.93 -17.52 8.46
CA GLU A 88 8.32 -18.75 9.17
C GLU A 88 8.91 -19.81 8.21
N SER A 89 8.58 -19.74 6.91
CA SER A 89 9.05 -20.68 5.88
C SER A 89 9.14 -20.06 4.49
N GLU A 90 9.83 -20.71 3.55
CA GLU A 90 9.90 -20.30 2.14
C GLU A 90 8.56 -20.45 1.39
N CYS A 91 7.61 -21.21 1.96
CA CYS A 91 6.27 -21.38 1.40
C CYS A 91 5.31 -20.25 1.77
N ASP A 92 5.76 -19.27 2.57
CA ASP A 92 4.94 -18.15 3.00
C ASP A 92 4.86 -17.09 1.91
N ILE A 93 3.63 -16.77 1.50
CA ILE A 93 3.31 -15.69 0.58
C ILE A 93 2.98 -14.46 1.41
N VAL A 94 3.58 -13.33 1.09
CA VAL A 94 3.45 -12.09 1.85
C VAL A 94 2.75 -11.03 1.02
N ILE A 95 1.51 -10.70 1.41
CA ILE A 95 0.71 -9.62 0.87
C ILE A 95 0.60 -8.53 1.94
N ILE A 96 1.10 -7.35 1.65
CA ILE A 96 1.01 -6.20 2.56
C ILE A 96 0.00 -5.20 2.01
N GLY A 97 -0.72 -4.52 2.89
CA GLY A 97 -1.69 -3.51 2.44
C GLY A 97 -2.33 -2.72 3.57
N ASN A 98 -3.16 -1.77 3.17
CA ASN A 98 -3.96 -1.00 4.10
C ASN A 98 -5.02 -1.87 4.80
N ASN A 99 -5.47 -1.44 5.97
CA ASN A 99 -6.53 -2.14 6.70
C ASN A 99 -7.94 -1.90 6.12
N ASP A 100 -8.10 -0.95 5.20
CA ASP A 100 -9.36 -0.58 4.53
C ASP A 100 -9.48 -1.12 3.10
N LEU A 101 -8.93 -2.31 2.90
CA LEU A 101 -9.02 -3.04 1.64
C LEU A 101 -10.08 -4.13 1.70
N LYS A 102 -10.63 -4.45 0.51
CA LYS A 102 -11.45 -5.64 0.28
C LYS A 102 -10.93 -6.39 -0.93
N TYR A 103 -10.62 -7.65 -0.73
CA TYR A 103 -10.10 -8.52 -1.78
C TYR A 103 -11.24 -9.20 -2.54
N ARG A 104 -11.08 -9.39 -3.84
CA ARG A 104 -12.02 -10.16 -4.65
C ARG A 104 -11.90 -11.65 -4.33
N ASP A 105 -13.00 -12.40 -4.38
CA ASP A 105 -13.10 -13.81 -3.96
C ASP A 105 -12.07 -14.71 -4.65
N ASP A 106 -11.75 -14.43 -5.92
CA ASP A 106 -10.81 -15.18 -6.75
C ASP A 106 -9.35 -14.71 -6.63
N PHE A 107 -9.05 -13.76 -5.74
CA PHE A 107 -7.71 -13.15 -5.61
C PHE A 107 -6.60 -14.19 -5.47
N ILE A 108 -6.79 -15.23 -4.62
CA ILE A 108 -5.79 -16.29 -4.42
C ILE A 108 -5.62 -17.13 -5.69
N SER A 109 -6.69 -17.50 -6.36
CA SER A 109 -6.61 -18.29 -7.61
C SER A 109 -5.95 -17.51 -8.74
N CYS A 110 -6.24 -16.22 -8.87
CA CYS A 110 -5.54 -15.33 -9.78
C CYS A 110 -4.05 -15.22 -9.44
N LEU A 111 -3.72 -15.03 -8.15
CA LEU A 111 -2.34 -14.95 -7.68
C LEU A 111 -1.55 -16.23 -7.98
N ASP A 112 -2.16 -17.40 -7.76
CA ASP A 112 -1.53 -18.70 -7.99
C ASP A 112 -1.32 -19.02 -9.47
N SER A 113 -2.11 -18.41 -10.35
CA SER A 113 -1.98 -18.58 -11.81
C SER A 113 -0.89 -17.71 -12.44
N LEU A 114 -0.29 -16.79 -11.67
CA LEU A 114 0.72 -15.87 -12.21
C LEU A 114 2.05 -16.58 -12.49
N GLU A 115 2.56 -16.38 -13.68
CA GLU A 115 3.95 -16.66 -14.00
C GLU A 115 4.80 -15.46 -13.55
N ILE A 116 5.63 -15.68 -12.54
CA ILE A 116 6.47 -14.65 -11.93
C ILE A 116 7.89 -14.80 -12.43
N ALA A 117 8.37 -13.82 -13.17
CA ALA A 117 9.76 -13.79 -13.64
C ALA A 117 10.74 -13.64 -12.46
N ASN A 118 11.97 -14.16 -12.64
CA ASN A 118 12.98 -14.19 -11.56
C ASN A 118 13.44 -12.81 -11.07
N ASP A 119 13.24 -11.77 -11.86
CA ASP A 119 13.55 -10.37 -11.54
C ASP A 119 12.37 -9.60 -10.96
N THR A 120 11.15 -10.16 -11.01
CA THR A 120 9.95 -9.54 -10.43
C THR A 120 9.95 -9.74 -8.92
N MET A 121 10.10 -8.65 -8.18
CA MET A 121 10.19 -8.65 -6.72
C MET A 121 8.91 -8.19 -6.05
N VAL A 122 8.16 -7.30 -6.69
CA VAL A 122 6.91 -6.75 -6.17
C VAL A 122 5.84 -6.82 -7.26
N ILE A 123 4.63 -7.27 -6.88
CA ILE A 123 3.46 -7.20 -7.74
C ILE A 123 2.45 -6.24 -7.13
N CYS A 124 1.99 -5.30 -7.95
CA CYS A 124 1.00 -4.30 -7.60
C CYS A 124 -0.34 -4.70 -8.22
N PRO A 125 -1.38 -5.02 -7.44
CA PRO A 125 -2.71 -5.29 -7.95
C PRO A 125 -3.37 -4.03 -8.53
N ASP A 126 -4.45 -4.20 -9.25
CA ASP A 126 -5.35 -3.11 -9.58
C ASP A 126 -6.13 -2.71 -8.32
N VAL A 127 -5.81 -1.56 -7.78
CA VAL A 127 -6.45 -0.99 -6.60
C VAL A 127 -7.52 -0.01 -7.07
N VAL A 128 -8.78 -0.35 -6.78
CA VAL A 128 -9.94 0.41 -7.27
C VAL A 128 -10.67 1.04 -6.09
N THR A 129 -10.88 2.35 -6.14
CA THR A 129 -11.67 3.05 -5.12
C THR A 129 -13.17 2.80 -5.28
N ILE A 130 -13.99 3.09 -4.26
CA ILE A 130 -15.44 2.90 -4.30
C ILE A 130 -16.10 3.66 -5.46
N ASP A 131 -15.55 4.81 -5.85
CA ASP A 131 -16.04 5.62 -6.96
C ASP A 131 -15.45 5.20 -8.33
N GLY A 132 -14.76 4.04 -8.38
CA GLY A 132 -14.30 3.40 -9.60
C GLY A 132 -13.00 3.98 -10.17
N VAL A 133 -12.20 4.67 -9.37
CA VAL A 133 -10.90 5.18 -9.79
C VAL A 133 -9.83 4.10 -9.61
N HIS A 134 -9.10 3.78 -10.68
CA HIS A 134 -7.95 2.88 -10.65
C HIS A 134 -6.72 3.65 -10.16
N GLN A 135 -6.14 3.21 -9.04
CA GLN A 135 -5.02 3.90 -8.39
C GLN A 135 -3.64 3.40 -8.85
N ASN A 136 -3.58 2.21 -9.45
CA ASN A 136 -2.37 1.66 -10.06
C ASN A 136 -2.42 1.69 -11.58
N PRO A 137 -1.26 1.87 -12.25
CA PRO A 137 0.05 2.22 -11.67
C PRO A 137 0.13 3.68 -11.19
N LEU A 138 0.83 3.91 -10.07
CA LEU A 138 1.08 5.27 -9.57
C LEU A 138 2.01 6.04 -10.51
N SER A 139 3.04 5.37 -11.04
CA SER A 139 3.94 5.93 -12.06
C SER A 139 4.59 4.82 -12.89
N THR A 140 4.63 5.02 -14.20
CA THR A 140 5.31 4.12 -15.15
C THR A 140 6.74 4.55 -15.47
N LYS A 141 7.15 5.77 -15.07
CA LYS A 141 8.46 6.34 -15.35
C LYS A 141 8.96 7.16 -14.17
N LYS A 142 10.27 7.33 -14.06
CA LYS A 142 10.90 8.26 -13.11
C LYS A 142 10.40 9.67 -13.32
N MET A 143 10.39 10.45 -12.26
CA MET A 143 9.98 11.85 -12.33
C MET A 143 10.95 12.67 -13.19
N SER A 144 10.43 13.57 -14.00
CA SER A 144 11.25 14.48 -14.80
C SER A 144 11.94 15.52 -13.92
N ILE A 145 13.05 16.10 -14.39
CA ILE A 145 13.77 17.16 -13.67
C ILE A 145 12.85 18.36 -13.34
N LEU A 146 11.96 18.73 -14.27
CA LEU A 146 10.97 19.79 -14.00
C LEU A 146 9.96 19.39 -12.93
N GLY A 147 9.57 18.11 -12.89
CA GLY A 147 8.75 17.56 -11.82
C GLY A 147 9.44 17.66 -10.47
N LEU A 148 10.70 17.25 -10.39
CA LEU A 148 11.53 17.36 -9.18
C LEU A 148 11.66 18.80 -8.70
N LEU A 149 11.95 19.74 -9.58
CA LEU A 149 12.04 21.16 -9.23
C LEU A 149 10.70 21.69 -8.68
N LYS A 150 9.58 21.28 -9.26
CA LYS A 150 8.25 21.64 -8.77
C LYS A 150 8.00 21.10 -7.36
N GLU A 151 8.38 19.84 -7.10
CA GLU A 151 8.27 19.23 -5.77
C GLU A 151 9.23 19.92 -4.78
N ASP A 152 10.47 20.24 -5.16
CA ASP A 152 11.42 20.99 -4.34
C ASP A 152 10.83 22.35 -3.90
N ILE A 153 10.21 23.08 -4.82
CA ILE A 153 9.55 24.36 -4.53
C ILE A 153 8.34 24.11 -3.59
N TYR A 154 7.53 23.09 -3.87
CA TYR A 154 6.35 22.75 -3.06
C TYR A 154 6.72 22.40 -1.62
N TYR A 155 7.77 21.60 -1.42
CA TYR A 155 8.22 21.18 -0.09
C TYR A 155 9.24 22.12 0.55
N SER A 156 9.60 23.23 -0.09
CA SER A 156 10.49 24.24 0.49
C SER A 156 9.86 24.94 1.69
N ASN A 157 8.58 25.34 1.57
CA ASN A 157 7.86 26.10 2.59
C ASN A 157 6.35 25.82 2.56
N TYR A 158 5.72 25.72 3.74
CA TYR A 158 4.28 25.49 3.88
C TYR A 158 3.42 26.55 3.16
N TYR A 159 3.79 27.83 3.27
CA TYR A 159 3.01 28.91 2.64
C TYR A 159 3.10 28.87 1.11
N ILE A 160 4.26 28.51 0.56
CA ILE A 160 4.45 28.28 -0.87
C ILE A 160 3.57 27.12 -1.34
N SER A 161 3.57 26.00 -0.60
CA SER A 161 2.71 24.85 -0.91
C SER A 161 1.23 25.22 -0.89
N ARG A 162 0.81 26.06 0.05
CA ARG A 162 -0.56 26.54 0.15
C ARG A 162 -0.93 27.43 -1.05
N LEU A 163 -0.04 28.35 -1.44
CA LEU A 163 -0.23 29.19 -2.64
C LEU A 163 -0.34 28.32 -3.89
N MET A 164 0.58 27.39 -4.10
CA MET A 164 0.55 26.45 -5.24
C MET A 164 -0.74 25.62 -5.29
N ARG A 165 -1.26 25.16 -4.14
CA ARG A 165 -2.55 24.44 -4.10
C ARG A 165 -3.74 25.32 -4.47
N VAL A 166 -3.76 26.58 -4.00
CA VAL A 166 -4.84 27.54 -4.33
C VAL A 166 -4.80 27.88 -5.83
N THR A 167 -3.64 28.20 -6.38
CA THR A 167 -3.49 28.51 -7.81
C THR A 167 -3.84 27.30 -8.69
N ALA A 168 -3.40 26.09 -8.33
CA ALA A 168 -3.76 24.87 -9.06
C ALA A 168 -5.27 24.59 -9.02
N ARG A 169 -5.95 24.90 -7.89
CA ARG A 169 -7.40 24.78 -7.79
C ARG A 169 -8.13 25.78 -8.68
N MET A 170 -7.68 27.05 -8.69
CA MET A 170 -8.24 28.09 -9.56
C MET A 170 -8.08 27.73 -11.04
N ILE A 171 -6.89 27.29 -11.45
CA ILE A 171 -6.64 26.87 -12.83
C ILE A 171 -7.55 25.70 -13.21
N ARG A 172 -7.66 24.67 -12.35
CA ARG A 172 -8.56 23.54 -12.59
C ARG A 172 -10.02 24.00 -12.71
N SER A 173 -10.51 24.86 -11.83
CA SER A 173 -11.90 25.34 -11.91
C SER A 173 -12.17 26.10 -13.21
N MET A 174 -11.22 26.86 -13.72
CA MET A 174 -11.32 27.54 -15.03
C MET A 174 -11.29 26.55 -16.20
N MET A 175 -10.53 25.45 -16.09
CA MET A 175 -10.45 24.41 -17.13
C MET A 175 -11.66 23.48 -17.12
N PHE A 176 -12.25 23.18 -15.94
CA PHE A 176 -13.45 22.33 -15.82
C PHE A 176 -14.70 22.95 -16.47
N TRP A 177 -14.75 24.25 -16.65
CA TRP A 177 -15.85 24.88 -17.40
C TRP A 177 -15.77 24.58 -18.91
N LYS A 178 -14.63 24.04 -19.41
CA LYS A 178 -14.44 23.66 -20.82
C LYS A 178 -14.63 22.16 -21.10
N ASN A 179 -14.54 21.27 -20.11
CA ASN A 179 -14.59 19.81 -20.33
C ASN A 179 -15.44 19.10 -19.27
N CYS A 180 -16.76 19.23 -19.41
CA CYS A 180 -17.71 18.41 -18.67
C CYS A 180 -17.98 17.11 -19.44
N ASN A 181 -17.09 16.10 -19.42
CA ASN A 181 -17.42 14.72 -19.82
C ASN A 181 -16.18 13.84 -20.08
N ASN A 182 -15.28 13.68 -19.13
CA ASN A 182 -14.44 12.48 -19.11
C ASN A 182 -13.96 12.28 -17.67
N LYS A 183 -14.58 11.36 -16.95
CA LYS A 183 -13.88 10.60 -15.93
C LYS A 183 -12.89 9.75 -16.72
N ASP A 184 -11.65 10.20 -16.87
CA ASP A 184 -10.57 9.38 -17.38
C ASP A 184 -10.39 8.20 -16.41
N ILE A 185 -11.00 7.08 -16.77
CA ILE A 185 -10.75 5.79 -16.16
C ILE A 185 -9.33 5.43 -16.62
N ASN A 186 -8.33 5.70 -15.79
CA ASN A 186 -6.93 5.33 -16.05
C ASN A 186 -6.72 3.81 -15.91
N TYR A 187 -7.68 3.01 -16.38
CA TYR A 187 -7.57 1.57 -16.34
C TYR A 187 -6.59 1.07 -17.40
N ILE A 188 -5.57 0.35 -16.95
CA ILE A 188 -4.64 -0.38 -17.81
C ILE A 188 -4.97 -1.86 -17.70
N GLY A 189 -5.57 -2.42 -18.77
CA GLY A 189 -6.07 -3.79 -18.79
C GLY A 189 -5.03 -4.88 -19.07
N TYR A 190 -3.73 -4.58 -18.97
CA TYR A 190 -2.65 -5.54 -19.19
C TYR A 190 -1.52 -5.40 -18.18
N ALA A 191 -0.85 -6.51 -17.89
CA ALA A 191 0.29 -6.54 -16.99
C ALA A 191 1.51 -5.84 -17.60
N MET A 192 2.23 -5.05 -16.78
CA MET A 192 3.41 -4.33 -17.24
C MET A 192 4.37 -4.01 -16.08
N ASN A 193 5.63 -3.81 -16.41
CA ASN A 193 6.59 -3.28 -15.44
C ASN A 193 6.35 -1.79 -15.24
N ILE A 194 6.41 -1.35 -13.99
CA ILE A 194 6.12 0.02 -13.57
C ILE A 194 7.25 0.56 -12.70
N GLU A 195 7.35 1.88 -12.60
CA GLU A 195 8.32 2.51 -11.71
C GLU A 195 7.84 2.47 -10.26
N ARG A 196 6.56 2.77 -10.02
CA ARG A 196 5.96 2.81 -8.68
C ARG A 196 4.50 2.37 -8.71
N GLY A 197 4.13 1.49 -7.78
CA GLY A 197 2.74 1.21 -7.45
C GLY A 197 2.30 2.04 -6.24
N ILE A 198 0.99 2.13 -6.01
CA ILE A 198 0.43 2.76 -4.82
C ILE A 198 0.69 1.90 -3.58
N GLY A 199 1.04 2.53 -2.45
CA GLY A 199 1.32 1.88 -1.18
C GLY A 199 0.14 1.15 -0.53
N ALA A 200 -1.04 1.16 -1.16
CA ALA A 200 -2.23 0.55 -0.61
C ALA A 200 -2.18 -0.98 -0.59
N CYS A 201 -1.55 -1.63 -1.58
CA CYS A 201 -1.41 -3.09 -1.62
C CYS A 201 -0.20 -3.52 -2.45
N TYR A 202 0.59 -4.45 -1.90
CA TYR A 202 1.71 -5.10 -2.59
C TYR A 202 1.76 -6.60 -2.27
N TYR A 203 2.06 -7.42 -3.27
CA TYR A 203 2.58 -8.77 -3.06
C TYR A 203 4.10 -8.75 -3.16
N LEU A 204 4.77 -9.10 -2.07
CA LEU A 204 6.23 -9.26 -2.01
C LEU A 204 6.58 -10.70 -2.40
N THR A 205 7.23 -10.88 -3.56
CA THR A 205 7.55 -12.21 -4.08
C THR A 205 8.71 -12.84 -3.31
N ASN A 206 8.95 -14.14 -3.50
CA ASN A 206 10.13 -14.79 -2.94
C ASN A 206 11.44 -14.18 -3.48
N ASN A 207 11.41 -13.58 -4.69
CA ASN A 207 12.58 -12.90 -5.25
C ASN A 207 12.95 -11.65 -4.44
N PHE A 208 11.97 -10.91 -3.91
CA PHE A 208 12.23 -9.82 -2.96
C PHE A 208 13.02 -10.32 -1.76
N PHE A 209 12.58 -11.42 -1.17
CA PHE A 209 13.16 -11.96 0.06
C PHE A 209 14.53 -12.67 -0.13
N ARG A 210 14.96 -12.89 -1.37
CA ARG A 210 16.34 -13.32 -1.66
C ARG A 210 17.38 -12.20 -1.48
N HIS A 211 16.92 -10.96 -1.55
CA HIS A 211 17.78 -9.77 -1.47
C HIS A 211 17.54 -8.95 -0.21
N PHE A 212 16.31 -8.94 0.31
CA PHE A 212 15.89 -8.07 1.42
C PHE A 212 15.13 -8.85 2.47
N ASN A 213 15.38 -8.53 3.74
CA ASN A 213 14.62 -9.10 4.85
C ASN A 213 13.42 -8.23 5.25
N LYS A 214 13.42 -6.95 4.87
CA LYS A 214 12.40 -5.96 5.22
C LYS A 214 12.29 -4.89 4.15
N LEU A 215 11.21 -4.09 4.23
CA LEU A 215 11.01 -2.87 3.46
C LEU A 215 11.95 -1.76 3.97
N ASP A 216 12.32 -0.82 3.10
CA ASP A 216 13.03 0.40 3.48
C ASP A 216 12.12 1.30 4.34
N ASP A 217 12.40 1.36 5.63
CA ASP A 217 11.57 1.96 6.68
C ASP A 217 12.06 3.34 7.15
N ARG A 218 12.85 4.03 6.33
CA ARG A 218 13.45 5.33 6.68
C ARG A 218 12.47 6.50 6.77
N VAL A 219 11.21 6.33 6.36
CA VAL A 219 10.16 7.34 6.48
C VAL A 219 9.07 6.87 7.43
N PHE A 220 8.50 7.81 8.17
CA PHE A 220 7.38 7.54 9.05
C PHE A 220 6.10 7.24 8.23
N MET A 221 5.80 8.11 7.25
CA MET A 221 4.62 8.01 6.39
C MET A 221 4.82 8.91 5.16
N TRP A 222 4.26 8.48 4.01
CA TRP A 222 4.38 9.07 2.67
C TRP A 222 5.80 9.02 2.07
N GLY A 223 5.88 8.48 0.88
CA GLY A 223 7.11 8.30 0.11
C GLY A 223 7.66 6.88 0.15
N GLU A 224 6.95 5.96 0.80
CA GLU A 224 7.25 4.53 0.87
C GLU A 224 7.39 3.95 -0.53
N GLU A 225 6.55 4.38 -1.48
CA GLU A 225 6.58 3.93 -2.87
C GLU A 225 7.90 4.28 -3.57
N ALA A 226 8.46 5.45 -3.26
CA ALA A 226 9.75 5.86 -3.82
C ALA A 226 10.91 5.10 -3.19
N LEU A 227 10.84 4.82 -1.88
CA LEU A 227 11.84 4.02 -1.18
C LEU A 227 11.81 2.57 -1.67
N LEU A 228 10.63 1.97 -1.81
CA LEU A 228 10.47 0.62 -2.33
C LEU A 228 10.99 0.51 -3.76
N SER A 229 10.65 1.46 -4.65
CA SER A 229 11.15 1.51 -6.01
C SER A 229 12.68 1.58 -6.06
N ASN A 230 13.29 2.44 -5.24
CA ASN A 230 14.74 2.52 -5.12
C ASN A 230 15.37 1.23 -4.58
N GLN A 231 14.76 0.63 -3.55
CA GLN A 231 15.21 -0.64 -2.97
C GLN A 231 15.24 -1.74 -4.02
N ILE A 232 14.16 -1.90 -4.78
CA ILE A 232 14.06 -2.89 -5.88
C ILE A 232 15.06 -2.60 -6.98
N SER A 233 15.18 -1.33 -7.42
CA SER A 233 16.10 -0.93 -8.49
C SER A 233 17.57 -1.15 -8.13
N SER A 234 17.93 -1.07 -6.84
CA SER A 234 19.32 -1.23 -6.35
C SER A 234 19.92 -2.60 -6.66
N VAL A 235 19.07 -3.59 -6.88
CA VAL A 235 19.46 -4.97 -7.24
C VAL A 235 18.93 -5.39 -8.62
N HIS A 236 18.58 -4.42 -9.47
CA HIS A 236 18.03 -4.63 -10.80
C HIS A 236 16.71 -5.42 -10.82
N GLY A 237 15.97 -5.40 -9.74
CA GLY A 237 14.64 -6.01 -9.64
C GLY A 237 13.56 -5.17 -10.32
N LEU A 238 12.40 -5.78 -10.53
CA LEU A 238 11.24 -5.16 -11.19
C LEU A 238 10.02 -5.12 -10.27
N ILE A 239 9.23 -4.07 -10.45
CA ILE A 239 7.88 -3.91 -9.91
C ILE A 239 6.92 -4.13 -11.08
N ARG A 240 5.98 -5.07 -10.94
CA ARG A 240 5.00 -5.41 -11.97
C ARG A 240 3.60 -4.98 -11.52
N TYR A 241 2.89 -4.27 -12.37
CA TYR A 241 1.44 -4.08 -12.26
C TYR A 241 0.73 -5.29 -12.84
N GLU A 242 -0.28 -5.80 -12.11
CA GLU A 242 -1.03 -6.99 -12.49
C GLU A 242 -2.55 -6.74 -12.35
N PRO A 243 -3.25 -6.39 -13.44
CA PRO A 243 -4.67 -6.03 -13.40
C PRO A 243 -5.62 -7.21 -13.13
N SER A 244 -5.16 -8.45 -13.23
CA SER A 244 -5.98 -9.62 -12.87
C SER A 244 -6.20 -9.73 -11.36
N LEU A 245 -5.30 -9.16 -10.56
CA LEU A 245 -5.43 -9.03 -9.11
C LEU A 245 -6.18 -7.75 -8.79
N VAL A 246 -7.44 -7.86 -8.35
CA VAL A 246 -8.27 -6.69 -8.05
C VAL A 246 -8.51 -6.56 -6.55
N VAL A 247 -8.35 -5.33 -6.05
CA VAL A 247 -8.56 -4.98 -4.63
C VAL A 247 -9.36 -3.68 -4.56
N GLU A 248 -10.47 -3.67 -3.83
CA GLU A 248 -11.24 -2.46 -3.54
C GLU A 248 -10.63 -1.70 -2.37
N HIS A 249 -10.53 -0.37 -2.48
CA HIS A 249 -9.96 0.52 -1.47
C HIS A 249 -10.98 1.54 -0.98
N PHE A 250 -11.33 1.48 0.29
CA PHE A 250 -12.39 2.32 0.87
C PHE A 250 -11.93 3.76 1.17
N GLU A 251 -10.61 4.04 1.08
CA GLU A 251 -10.01 5.35 1.40
C GLU A 251 -10.47 5.90 2.75
N SER A 252 -10.40 5.06 3.78
CA SER A 252 -10.82 5.39 5.13
C SER A 252 -10.01 6.55 5.71
N GLY A 253 -10.70 7.40 6.39
CA GLY A 253 -10.25 8.74 6.73
C GLY A 253 -9.22 8.90 7.86
N THR A 254 -8.35 7.95 8.21
CA THR A 254 -7.31 8.21 9.22
C THR A 254 -6.46 9.43 8.84
N VAL A 255 -6.07 9.51 7.57
CA VAL A 255 -5.33 10.65 7.00
C VAL A 255 -6.20 11.93 6.88
N LYS A 256 -7.52 11.79 6.71
CA LYS A 256 -8.45 12.94 6.61
C LYS A 256 -8.58 13.73 7.91
N LYS A 257 -8.32 13.09 9.06
CA LYS A 257 -8.40 13.71 10.41
C LYS A 257 -7.16 14.55 10.76
N MET A 258 -6.05 14.39 10.05
CA MET A 258 -4.81 15.10 10.36
C MET A 258 -4.85 16.55 9.91
N LEU A 259 -4.37 17.48 10.76
CA LEU A 259 -4.28 18.91 10.41
C LEU A 259 -3.43 19.12 9.16
N THR A 260 -3.87 20.00 8.27
CA THR A 260 -3.20 20.23 6.97
C THR A 260 -1.72 20.63 7.10
N ARG A 261 -1.36 21.38 8.15
CA ARG A 261 0.03 21.80 8.39
C ARG A 261 0.86 20.64 8.95
N GLU A 262 0.34 19.88 9.89
CA GLU A 262 0.99 18.71 10.46
C GLU A 262 1.29 17.68 9.36
N ARG A 263 0.28 17.33 8.56
CA ARG A 263 0.44 16.46 7.39
C ARG A 263 1.53 16.96 6.45
N TYR A 264 1.55 18.27 6.15
CA TYR A 264 2.57 18.85 5.29
C TYR A 264 3.98 18.67 5.86
N GLU A 265 4.18 18.91 7.16
CA GLU A 265 5.50 18.77 7.78
C GLU A 265 5.99 17.31 7.83
N ILE A 266 5.10 16.35 8.03
CA ILE A 266 5.45 14.92 7.95
C ILE A 266 5.89 14.58 6.52
N ILE A 267 5.08 14.93 5.50
CA ILE A 267 5.43 14.67 4.10
C ILE A 267 6.75 15.37 3.73
N ARG A 268 6.96 16.60 4.17
CA ARG A 268 8.19 17.34 3.94
C ARG A 268 9.43 16.68 4.55
N LYS A 269 9.29 16.10 5.73
CA LYS A 269 10.37 15.31 6.35
C LYS A 269 10.69 14.08 5.51
N SER A 270 9.66 13.33 5.13
CA SER A 270 9.79 12.15 4.26
C SER A 270 10.38 12.52 2.89
N TYR A 271 9.93 13.63 2.28
CA TYR A 271 10.44 14.12 0.99
C TYR A 271 11.95 14.29 0.98
N LYS A 272 12.54 14.83 2.05
CA LYS A 272 14.00 14.98 2.16
C LYS A 272 14.75 13.64 2.10
N VAL A 273 14.10 12.55 2.53
CA VAL A 273 14.67 11.21 2.51
C VAL A 273 14.57 10.60 1.10
N TYR A 274 13.37 10.66 0.49
CA TYR A 274 13.12 9.95 -0.76
C TYR A 274 13.32 10.78 -2.04
N ARG A 275 13.52 12.08 -1.93
CA ARG A 275 13.65 13.00 -3.09
C ARG A 275 14.69 12.53 -4.13
N GLY A 276 15.80 11.95 -3.67
CA GLY A 276 16.85 11.44 -4.55
C GLY A 276 16.47 10.19 -5.37
N TYR A 277 15.30 9.60 -5.10
CA TYR A 277 14.82 8.35 -5.69
C TYR A 277 13.60 8.53 -6.62
N LEU A 278 13.15 9.78 -6.79
CA LEU A 278 12.05 10.13 -7.71
C LEU A 278 12.56 10.18 -9.20
#